data_1be0b7d34e1537eddb3b2695101baac7
#
_entry.id   1be0b7d34e1537eddb3b2695101baac7
#
_cell.length_a   1.000
_cell.length_b   1.000
_cell.length_c   1.000
_cell.angle_alpha   90.00
_cell.angle_beta   90.00
_cell.angle_gamma   90.00
#
_symmetry.space_group_name_H-M   'P 1'
#
loop_
_entity.id
_entity.type
_entity.pdbx_description
1 polymer ?
#
loop_
_entity_poly.entity_id
_entity_poly.type
_entity_poly.pdbx_seq_one_letter_code
_entity_poly.pdbx_strand_id
1 'polypeptide(L)'
;MSINKCKREELQNRLDLIVASYTGDSGRAKTSLASRNPKLRASALRALHKLGELGADDLRNALDDQDPGVRRCACELAASYPRVSLSRSLLDSDPFVVEMALWASGEREESKNLELICRLATDHSESLVREAAIAALGAIGDERGLDTILGASSDRPNVRRRAVVAMAAFEGDRVTEALRVAATDRDWQTRQVAEDLLEITEGSLD
;
A
#
# COMPACT_ATOMS: atom_id res chain seq x y z
N MET A 1 12.85 -28.11 25.34
CA MET A 1 14.12 -27.77 24.65
C MET A 1 14.01 -27.54 23.14
N SER A 2 12.96 -28.04 22.45
CA SER A 2 12.83 -28.01 20.98
C SER A 2 12.43 -26.64 20.39
N ILE A 3 11.49 -25.89 21.02
CA ILE A 3 10.90 -24.64 20.45
C ILE A 3 11.94 -23.51 20.35
N ASN A 4 12.81 -23.35 21.35
CA ASN A 4 13.83 -22.31 21.34
C ASN A 4 14.94 -22.55 20.30
N LYS A 5 15.24 -23.81 19.97
CA LYS A 5 16.21 -24.18 18.94
C LYS A 5 15.67 -23.82 17.55
N CYS A 6 14.42 -24.18 17.27
CA CYS A 6 13.76 -23.89 15.99
C CYS A 6 13.65 -22.37 15.73
N LYS A 7 13.29 -21.58 16.75
CA LYS A 7 13.26 -20.11 16.63
C LYS A 7 14.64 -19.49 16.36
N ARG A 8 15.70 -20.03 16.99
CA ARG A 8 17.08 -19.57 16.75
C ARG A 8 17.54 -19.88 15.34
N GLU A 9 17.25 -21.09 14.83
CA GLU A 9 17.57 -21.47 13.46
C GLU A 9 16.82 -20.62 12.42
N GLU A 10 15.55 -20.30 12.68
CA GLU A 10 14.77 -19.39 11.83
C GLU A 10 15.41 -17.99 11.78
N LEU A 11 15.73 -17.42 12.94
CA LEU A 11 16.38 -16.10 13.02
C LEU A 11 17.74 -16.11 12.31
N GLN A 12 18.54 -17.16 12.52
CA GLN A 12 19.84 -17.28 11.87
C GLN A 12 19.71 -17.33 10.35
N ASN A 13 18.80 -18.15 9.84
CA ASN A 13 18.55 -18.24 8.40
C ASN A 13 18.11 -16.90 7.80
N ARG A 14 17.30 -16.12 8.53
CA ARG A 14 16.89 -14.78 8.07
C ARG A 14 18.05 -13.78 8.09
N LEU A 15 18.89 -13.81 9.14
CA LEU A 15 20.10 -13.00 9.20
C LEU A 15 21.05 -13.34 8.05
N ASP A 16 21.22 -14.62 7.76
CA ASP A 16 22.06 -15.06 6.65
C ASP A 16 21.56 -14.54 5.29
N LEU A 17 20.24 -14.46 5.09
CA LEU A 17 19.66 -13.85 3.88
C LEU A 17 19.91 -12.35 3.83
N ILE A 18 19.85 -11.66 4.98
CA ILE A 18 20.21 -10.24 5.05
C ILE A 18 21.69 -10.07 4.68
N VAL A 19 22.59 -10.87 5.25
CA VAL A 19 24.02 -10.84 4.91
C VAL A 19 24.23 -11.14 3.42
N ALA A 20 23.58 -12.16 2.88
CA ALA A 20 23.65 -12.52 1.47
C ALA A 20 23.26 -11.34 0.56
N SER A 21 22.27 -10.54 0.96
CA SER A 21 21.86 -9.34 0.21
C SER A 21 22.89 -8.20 0.19
N TYR A 22 23.88 -8.23 1.07
CA TYR A 22 25.01 -7.28 1.07
C TYR A 22 26.30 -7.85 0.46
N THR A 23 26.45 -9.18 0.50
CA THR A 23 27.65 -9.87 -0.04
C THR A 23 27.51 -10.32 -1.49
N GLY A 24 26.33 -10.14 -2.09
CA GLY A 24 26.08 -10.52 -3.48
C GLY A 24 25.73 -12.01 -3.68
N ASP A 25 25.46 -12.76 -2.60
CA ASP A 25 25.08 -14.18 -2.71
C ASP A 25 23.59 -14.35 -3.01
N SER A 26 23.23 -14.30 -4.27
CA SER A 26 21.87 -14.54 -4.73
C SER A 26 21.45 -16.01 -4.74
N GLY A 27 22.39 -16.94 -4.77
CA GLY A 27 22.10 -18.39 -4.84
C GLY A 27 21.34 -18.88 -3.62
N ARG A 28 21.74 -18.43 -2.42
CA ARG A 28 21.03 -18.73 -1.18
C ARG A 28 19.63 -18.13 -1.14
N ALA A 29 19.48 -16.89 -1.62
CA ALA A 29 18.16 -16.25 -1.68
C ALA A 29 17.21 -16.97 -2.65
N LYS A 30 17.68 -17.35 -3.85
CA LYS A 30 16.90 -18.12 -4.83
C LYS A 30 16.43 -19.47 -4.24
N THR A 31 17.31 -20.20 -3.59
CA THR A 31 16.95 -21.47 -2.94
C THR A 31 15.90 -21.26 -1.84
N SER A 32 15.95 -20.15 -1.11
CA SER A 32 15.05 -19.85 -0.01
C SER A 32 13.64 -19.45 -0.46
N LEU A 33 13.42 -19.09 -1.73
CA LEU A 33 12.08 -18.88 -2.29
C LEU A 33 11.20 -20.12 -2.20
N ALA A 34 11.78 -21.32 -2.25
CA ALA A 34 11.06 -22.59 -2.12
C ALA A 34 10.96 -23.10 -0.66
N SER A 35 11.34 -22.29 0.34
CA SER A 35 11.30 -22.69 1.75
C SER A 35 9.88 -22.99 2.21
N ARG A 36 9.71 -24.00 3.07
CA ARG A 36 8.44 -24.25 3.78
C ARG A 36 8.08 -23.14 4.76
N ASN A 37 9.06 -22.40 5.24
CA ASN A 37 8.85 -21.28 6.17
C ASN A 37 8.52 -19.99 5.39
N PRO A 38 7.31 -19.42 5.52
CA PRO A 38 6.90 -18.23 4.78
C PRO A 38 7.77 -17.01 5.09
N LYS A 39 8.27 -16.87 6.31
CA LYS A 39 9.16 -15.76 6.68
C LYS A 39 10.50 -15.82 5.93
N LEU A 40 11.00 -17.03 5.63
CA LEU A 40 12.20 -17.18 4.81
C LEU A 40 11.90 -16.85 3.35
N ARG A 41 10.73 -17.24 2.80
CA ARG A 41 10.33 -16.86 1.45
C ARG A 41 10.24 -15.32 1.31
N ALA A 42 9.57 -14.65 2.25
CA ALA A 42 9.47 -13.19 2.26
C ALA A 42 10.85 -12.50 2.40
N SER A 43 11.75 -13.04 3.24
CA SER A 43 13.12 -12.52 3.38
C SER A 43 13.94 -12.74 2.11
N ALA A 44 13.75 -13.86 1.42
CA ALA A 44 14.40 -14.15 0.15
C ALA A 44 13.97 -13.20 -0.98
N LEU A 45 12.67 -12.87 -1.06
CA LEU A 45 12.14 -11.86 -2.00
C LEU A 45 12.82 -10.51 -1.79
N ARG A 46 12.89 -10.02 -0.53
CA ARG A 46 13.57 -8.77 -0.21
C ARG A 46 15.06 -8.79 -0.52
N ALA A 47 15.74 -9.92 -0.25
CA ALA A 47 17.16 -10.08 -0.56
C ALA A 47 17.40 -10.01 -2.08
N LEU A 48 16.61 -10.72 -2.89
CA LEU A 48 16.71 -10.72 -4.34
C LEU A 48 16.36 -9.34 -4.93
N HIS A 49 15.34 -8.68 -4.40
CA HIS A 49 15.00 -7.32 -4.81
C HIS A 49 16.18 -6.36 -4.57
N LYS A 50 16.79 -6.40 -3.38
CA LYS A 50 17.94 -5.57 -3.03
C LYS A 50 19.16 -5.82 -3.92
N LEU A 51 19.34 -7.07 -4.35
CA LEU A 51 20.41 -7.48 -5.26
C LEU A 51 20.12 -7.11 -6.74
N GLY A 52 18.88 -6.65 -7.06
CA GLY A 52 18.44 -6.43 -8.44
C GLY A 52 18.21 -7.74 -9.22
N GLU A 53 18.10 -8.87 -8.52
CA GLU A 53 17.96 -10.21 -9.12
C GLU A 53 16.56 -10.83 -8.91
N LEU A 54 15.60 -10.08 -8.38
CA LEU A 54 14.21 -10.55 -8.27
C LEU A 54 13.55 -10.53 -9.66
N GLY A 55 13.21 -11.72 -10.15
CA GLY A 55 12.53 -11.88 -11.42
C GLY A 55 11.04 -11.54 -11.34
N ALA A 56 10.45 -11.09 -12.45
CA ALA A 56 9.00 -10.83 -12.51
C ALA A 56 8.17 -12.10 -12.26
N ASP A 57 8.67 -13.27 -12.65
CA ASP A 57 7.99 -14.56 -12.42
C ASP A 57 8.06 -14.96 -10.95
N ASP A 58 9.20 -14.75 -10.28
CA ASP A 58 9.31 -14.99 -8.84
C ASP A 58 8.33 -14.12 -8.07
N LEU A 59 8.18 -12.86 -8.48
CA LEU A 59 7.25 -11.93 -7.87
C LEU A 59 5.79 -12.32 -8.12
N ARG A 60 5.43 -12.72 -9.35
CA ARG A 60 4.09 -13.25 -9.67
C ARG A 60 3.74 -14.47 -8.83
N ASN A 61 4.67 -15.43 -8.71
CA ASN A 61 4.49 -16.62 -7.87
C ASN A 61 4.29 -16.24 -6.40
N ALA A 62 5.01 -15.23 -5.90
CA ALA A 62 4.88 -14.76 -4.53
C ALA A 62 3.57 -14.00 -4.26
N LEU A 63 2.98 -13.33 -5.26
CA LEU A 63 1.65 -12.72 -5.16
C LEU A 63 0.53 -13.77 -5.02
N ASP A 64 0.76 -15.00 -5.46
CA ASP A 64 -0.16 -16.14 -5.33
C ASP A 64 0.24 -17.12 -4.19
N ASP A 65 1.16 -16.72 -3.29
CA ASP A 65 1.62 -17.58 -2.18
C ASP A 65 0.48 -17.92 -1.20
N GLN A 66 0.55 -19.11 -0.60
CA GLN A 66 -0.42 -19.56 0.40
C GLN A 66 -0.45 -18.67 1.65
N ASP A 67 0.70 -18.11 2.04
CA ASP A 67 0.84 -17.28 3.24
C ASP A 67 0.59 -15.80 2.91
N PRO A 68 -0.36 -15.13 3.59
CA PRO A 68 -0.67 -13.73 3.32
C PRO A 68 0.50 -12.78 3.59
N GLY A 69 1.41 -13.13 4.52
CA GLY A 69 2.60 -12.33 4.79
C GLY A 69 3.59 -12.34 3.62
N VAL A 70 3.65 -13.43 2.85
CA VAL A 70 4.45 -13.52 1.61
C VAL A 70 3.76 -12.71 0.50
N ARG A 71 2.44 -12.85 0.31
CA ARG A 71 1.67 -12.07 -0.67
C ARG A 71 1.78 -10.57 -0.39
N ARG A 72 1.65 -10.17 0.88
CA ARG A 72 1.84 -8.76 1.30
C ARG A 72 3.24 -8.25 0.97
N CYS A 73 4.29 -9.03 1.27
CA CYS A 73 5.66 -8.70 0.91
C CYS A 73 5.83 -8.56 -0.61
N ALA A 74 5.19 -9.43 -1.39
CA ALA A 74 5.22 -9.36 -2.84
C ALA A 74 4.51 -8.09 -3.36
N CYS A 75 3.37 -7.68 -2.77
CA CYS A 75 2.71 -6.42 -3.10
C CYS A 75 3.61 -5.21 -2.83
N GLU A 76 4.28 -5.19 -1.65
CA GLU A 76 5.26 -4.14 -1.30
C GLU A 76 6.34 -3.99 -2.36
N LEU A 77 6.98 -5.10 -2.74
CA LEU A 77 8.04 -5.10 -3.74
C LEU A 77 7.52 -4.78 -5.15
N ALA A 78 6.29 -5.18 -5.44
CA ALA A 78 5.66 -4.92 -6.73
C ALA A 78 5.56 -3.43 -7.06
N ALA A 79 5.61 -2.52 -6.09
CA ALA A 79 5.70 -1.07 -6.36
C ALA A 79 6.83 -0.72 -7.33
N SER A 80 7.94 -1.44 -7.28
CA SER A 80 9.08 -1.26 -8.19
C SER A 80 9.00 -2.07 -9.50
N TYR A 81 7.92 -2.83 -9.73
CA TYR A 81 7.76 -3.72 -10.89
C TYR A 81 6.45 -3.44 -11.64
N PRO A 82 6.33 -2.32 -12.38
CA PRO A 82 5.06 -1.87 -12.97
C PRO A 82 4.45 -2.86 -14.00
N ARG A 83 5.24 -3.81 -14.52
CA ARG A 83 4.75 -4.86 -15.42
C ARG A 83 4.06 -6.04 -14.71
N VAL A 84 4.14 -6.11 -13.37
CA VAL A 84 3.48 -7.16 -12.57
C VAL A 84 2.13 -6.62 -12.11
N SER A 85 1.04 -7.28 -12.52
CA SER A 85 -0.34 -6.85 -12.19
C SER A 85 -0.65 -7.04 -10.72
N LEU A 86 -1.32 -6.06 -10.12
CA LEU A 86 -1.86 -6.10 -8.75
C LEU A 86 -3.37 -6.37 -8.70
N SER A 87 -4.03 -6.52 -9.85
CA SER A 87 -5.51 -6.63 -9.91
C SER A 87 -6.07 -7.77 -9.06
N ARG A 88 -5.35 -8.91 -8.94
CA ARG A 88 -5.77 -10.04 -8.09
C ARG A 88 -5.54 -9.74 -6.60
N SER A 89 -4.43 -9.08 -6.26
CA SER A 89 -4.09 -8.73 -4.88
C SER A 89 -5.05 -7.67 -4.31
N LEU A 90 -5.62 -6.80 -5.14
CA LEU A 90 -6.68 -5.88 -4.74
C LEU A 90 -8.00 -6.59 -4.36
N LEU A 91 -8.15 -7.86 -4.71
CA LEU A 91 -9.29 -8.72 -4.38
C LEU A 91 -8.89 -9.84 -3.40
N ASP A 92 -7.77 -9.71 -2.71
CA ASP A 92 -7.31 -10.71 -1.75
C ASP A 92 -8.28 -10.84 -0.56
N SER A 93 -8.36 -12.04 0.00
CA SER A 93 -9.16 -12.30 1.20
C SER A 93 -8.58 -11.70 2.49
N ASP A 94 -7.28 -11.39 2.49
CA ASP A 94 -6.59 -10.78 3.63
C ASP A 94 -6.53 -9.25 3.44
N PRO A 95 -7.14 -8.45 4.35
CA PRO A 95 -7.22 -7.00 4.21
C PRO A 95 -5.85 -6.32 4.24
N PHE A 96 -4.83 -6.91 4.87
CA PHE A 96 -3.48 -6.36 4.87
C PHE A 96 -2.75 -6.58 3.54
N VAL A 97 -3.13 -7.62 2.78
CA VAL A 97 -2.64 -7.81 1.41
C VAL A 97 -3.29 -6.78 0.48
N VAL A 98 -4.60 -6.55 0.63
CA VAL A 98 -5.34 -5.52 -0.14
C VAL A 98 -4.78 -4.13 0.16
N GLU A 99 -4.57 -3.78 1.44
CA GLU A 99 -3.94 -2.52 1.85
C GLU A 99 -2.60 -2.30 1.14
N MET A 100 -1.74 -3.31 1.12
CA MET A 100 -0.42 -3.21 0.51
C MET A 100 -0.48 -3.14 -1.03
N ALA A 101 -1.46 -3.80 -1.64
CA ALA A 101 -1.69 -3.70 -3.09
C ALA A 101 -2.21 -2.30 -3.48
N LEU A 102 -3.05 -1.69 -2.65
CA LEU A 102 -3.51 -0.31 -2.81
C LEU A 102 -2.35 0.68 -2.68
N TRP A 103 -1.53 0.53 -1.65
CA TRP A 103 -0.31 1.34 -1.50
C TRP A 103 0.59 1.24 -2.73
N ALA A 104 0.89 0.02 -3.19
CA ALA A 104 1.73 -0.20 -4.36
C ALA A 104 1.11 0.36 -5.66
N SER A 105 -0.23 0.39 -5.77
CA SER A 105 -0.93 1.02 -6.90
C SER A 105 -0.78 2.54 -6.87
N GLY A 106 -0.84 3.16 -5.68
CA GLY A 106 -0.57 4.58 -5.48
C GLY A 106 0.88 4.96 -5.82
N GLU A 107 1.87 4.20 -5.31
CA GLU A 107 3.29 4.41 -5.61
C GLU A 107 3.63 4.34 -7.11
N ARG A 108 2.82 3.61 -7.87
CA ARG A 108 2.96 3.51 -9.34
C ARG A 108 2.21 4.59 -10.09
N GLU A 109 1.34 5.36 -9.42
CA GLU A 109 0.40 6.28 -10.04
C GLU A 109 -0.44 5.60 -11.16
N GLU A 110 -0.76 4.30 -10.96
CA GLU A 110 -1.34 3.45 -12.00
C GLU A 110 -2.88 3.49 -11.98
N SER A 111 -3.49 4.21 -12.93
CA SER A 111 -4.96 4.32 -13.05
C SER A 111 -5.65 3.09 -13.66
N LYS A 112 -4.92 2.03 -14.04
CA LYS A 112 -5.47 0.82 -14.66
C LYS A 112 -6.56 0.14 -13.84
N ASN A 113 -6.45 0.16 -12.51
CA ASN A 113 -7.40 -0.44 -11.58
C ASN A 113 -8.29 0.60 -10.88
N LEU A 114 -8.38 1.82 -11.41
CA LEU A 114 -9.04 2.96 -10.74
C LEU A 114 -10.45 2.65 -10.28
N GLU A 115 -11.28 2.07 -11.16
CA GLU A 115 -12.67 1.71 -10.83
C GLU A 115 -12.77 0.69 -9.68
N LEU A 116 -11.84 -0.27 -9.63
CA LEU A 116 -11.77 -1.23 -8.53
C LEU A 116 -11.35 -0.54 -7.23
N ILE A 117 -10.38 0.37 -7.29
CA ILE A 117 -9.91 1.15 -6.13
C ILE A 117 -11.06 2.03 -5.61
N CYS A 118 -11.82 2.70 -6.48
CA CYS A 118 -13.02 3.47 -6.08
C CYS A 118 -14.04 2.58 -5.36
N ARG A 119 -14.33 1.38 -5.88
CA ARG A 119 -15.24 0.45 -5.19
C ARG A 119 -14.70 -0.02 -3.84
N LEU A 120 -13.41 -0.29 -3.73
CA LEU A 120 -12.80 -0.64 -2.44
C LEU A 120 -12.89 0.52 -1.44
N ALA A 121 -12.77 1.75 -1.88
CA ALA A 121 -12.90 2.94 -1.04
C ALA A 121 -14.32 3.14 -0.49
N THR A 122 -15.35 2.74 -1.23
CA THR A 122 -16.76 2.92 -0.83
C THR A 122 -17.34 1.71 -0.11
N ASP A 123 -17.08 0.49 -0.60
CA ASP A 123 -17.88 -0.68 -0.28
C ASP A 123 -17.16 -1.69 0.64
N HIS A 124 -15.84 -1.58 0.81
CA HIS A 124 -15.11 -2.56 1.60
C HIS A 124 -15.48 -2.49 3.09
N SER A 125 -15.72 -3.65 3.74
CA SER A 125 -16.12 -3.74 5.15
C SER A 125 -15.10 -3.14 6.11
N GLU A 126 -13.81 -3.39 5.85
CA GLU A 126 -12.70 -2.93 6.68
C GLU A 126 -12.34 -1.48 6.37
N SER A 127 -12.40 -0.61 7.39
CA SER A 127 -12.03 0.81 7.22
C SER A 127 -10.55 1.01 6.90
N LEU A 128 -9.69 0.06 7.25
CA LEU A 128 -8.28 0.05 6.86
C LEU A 128 -8.13 0.03 5.33
N VAL A 129 -8.90 -0.82 4.66
CA VAL A 129 -8.87 -0.94 3.19
C VAL A 129 -9.47 0.30 2.54
N ARG A 130 -10.60 0.83 3.07
CA ARG A 130 -11.18 2.07 2.54
C ARG A 130 -10.22 3.25 2.68
N GLU A 131 -9.54 3.37 3.82
CA GLU A 131 -8.51 4.40 4.03
C GLU A 131 -7.36 4.27 3.04
N ALA A 132 -6.83 3.05 2.85
CA ALA A 132 -5.75 2.79 1.91
C ALA A 132 -6.17 3.05 0.45
N ALA A 133 -7.43 2.76 0.10
CA ALA A 133 -7.98 3.04 -1.22
C ALA A 133 -8.09 4.54 -1.48
N ILE A 134 -8.56 5.32 -0.51
CA ILE A 134 -8.57 6.79 -0.61
C ILE A 134 -7.15 7.34 -0.73
N ALA A 135 -6.18 6.81 0.03
CA ALA A 135 -4.78 7.20 -0.11
C ALA A 135 -4.23 6.92 -1.52
N ALA A 136 -4.54 5.74 -2.07
CA ALA A 136 -4.14 5.37 -3.42
C ALA A 136 -4.76 6.28 -4.48
N LEU A 137 -6.06 6.64 -4.34
CA LEU A 137 -6.73 7.58 -5.25
C LEU A 137 -6.07 8.96 -5.24
N GLY A 138 -5.70 9.46 -4.05
CA GLY A 138 -4.97 10.73 -3.93
C GLY A 138 -3.58 10.67 -4.56
N ALA A 139 -2.83 9.56 -4.35
CA ALA A 139 -1.51 9.38 -4.95
C ALA A 139 -1.56 9.24 -6.48
N ILE A 140 -2.59 8.56 -7.02
CA ILE A 140 -2.81 8.43 -8.48
C ILE A 140 -3.19 9.77 -9.10
N GLY A 141 -3.92 10.64 -8.41
CA GLY A 141 -4.28 11.99 -8.88
C GLY A 141 -5.20 12.01 -10.11
N ASP A 142 -5.90 10.91 -10.42
CA ASP A 142 -6.83 10.87 -11.58
C ASP A 142 -8.18 11.48 -11.19
N GLU A 143 -8.62 12.49 -11.94
CA GLU A 143 -9.88 13.23 -11.71
C GLU A 143 -11.12 12.33 -11.58
N ARG A 144 -11.11 11.16 -12.22
CA ARG A 144 -12.19 10.18 -12.10
C ARG A 144 -12.34 9.60 -10.68
N GLY A 145 -11.29 9.72 -9.84
CA GLY A 145 -11.32 9.32 -8.44
C GLY A 145 -11.88 10.38 -7.49
N LEU A 146 -11.95 11.63 -7.91
CA LEU A 146 -12.30 12.76 -7.04
C LEU A 146 -13.67 12.59 -6.36
N ASP A 147 -14.70 12.16 -7.08
CA ASP A 147 -16.05 11.97 -6.49
C ASP A 147 -16.03 10.95 -5.34
N THR A 148 -15.21 9.90 -5.45
CA THR A 148 -15.02 8.90 -4.38
C THR A 148 -14.32 9.50 -3.16
N ILE A 149 -13.29 10.31 -3.38
CA ILE A 149 -12.57 11.01 -2.28
C ILE A 149 -13.53 11.97 -1.55
N LEU A 150 -14.28 12.80 -2.29
CA LEU A 150 -15.24 13.73 -1.69
C LEU A 150 -16.35 13.00 -0.91
N GLY A 151 -16.83 11.87 -1.42
CA GLY A 151 -17.84 11.02 -0.76
C GLY A 151 -17.39 10.41 0.56
N ALA A 152 -16.09 10.25 0.77
CA ALA A 152 -15.53 9.68 1.99
C ALA A 152 -15.63 10.60 3.23
N SER A 153 -16.09 11.84 3.07
CA SER A 153 -16.31 12.82 4.16
C SER A 153 -17.29 12.37 5.24
N SER A 154 -18.13 11.36 4.98
CA SER A 154 -19.09 10.80 5.94
C SER A 154 -18.66 9.48 6.59
N ASP A 155 -17.49 8.96 6.28
CA ASP A 155 -16.95 7.69 6.78
C ASP A 155 -16.39 7.81 8.23
N ARG A 156 -15.63 6.80 8.68
CA ARG A 156 -14.92 6.80 9.97
C ARG A 156 -13.84 7.88 10.00
N PRO A 157 -13.42 8.36 11.19
CA PRO A 157 -12.47 9.48 11.31
C PRO A 157 -11.15 9.27 10.54
N ASN A 158 -10.61 8.04 10.55
CA ASN A 158 -9.38 7.72 9.82
C ASN A 158 -9.55 7.86 8.30
N VAL A 159 -10.69 7.42 7.76
CA VAL A 159 -11.00 7.54 6.32
C VAL A 159 -11.26 8.99 5.93
N ARG A 160 -12.06 9.74 6.74
CA ARG A 160 -12.32 11.17 6.50
C ARG A 160 -11.03 11.99 6.47
N ARG A 161 -10.13 11.77 7.45
CA ARG A 161 -8.83 12.45 7.48
C ARG A 161 -7.99 12.13 6.26
N ARG A 162 -7.98 10.86 5.84
CA ARG A 162 -7.29 10.44 4.62
C ARG A 162 -7.86 11.11 3.38
N ALA A 163 -9.18 11.27 3.32
CA ALA A 163 -9.85 11.97 2.22
C ALA A 163 -9.42 13.43 2.13
N VAL A 164 -9.34 14.13 3.25
CA VAL A 164 -8.85 15.53 3.28
C VAL A 164 -7.41 15.59 2.76
N VAL A 165 -6.51 14.69 3.22
CA VAL A 165 -5.14 14.63 2.69
C VAL A 165 -5.12 14.36 1.18
N ALA A 166 -5.97 13.43 0.70
CA ALA A 166 -6.03 13.08 -0.71
C ALA A 166 -6.54 14.23 -1.60
N MET A 167 -7.35 15.15 -1.06
CA MET A 167 -7.79 16.35 -1.78
C MET A 167 -6.65 17.27 -2.20
N ALA A 168 -5.49 17.21 -1.53
CA ALA A 168 -4.31 18.00 -1.90
C ALA A 168 -3.77 17.69 -3.32
N ALA A 169 -4.17 16.57 -3.93
CA ALA A 169 -3.80 16.21 -5.30
C ALA A 169 -4.74 16.83 -6.37
N PHE A 170 -5.77 17.57 -5.96
CA PHE A 170 -6.82 18.09 -6.85
C PHE A 170 -7.05 19.57 -6.61
N GLU A 171 -7.55 20.26 -7.64
CA GLU A 171 -7.86 21.70 -7.59
C GLU A 171 -9.33 21.97 -7.92
N GLY A 172 -9.76 23.21 -7.69
CA GLY A 172 -11.07 23.72 -8.09
C GLY A 172 -12.07 23.89 -6.95
N ASP A 173 -13.17 24.59 -7.27
CA ASP A 173 -14.19 25.04 -6.29
C ASP A 173 -14.77 23.89 -5.45
N ARG A 174 -14.94 22.71 -6.04
CA ARG A 174 -15.50 21.53 -5.35
C ARG A 174 -14.57 21.05 -4.23
N VAL A 175 -13.26 21.08 -4.47
CA VAL A 175 -12.24 20.68 -3.48
C VAL A 175 -12.17 21.73 -2.39
N THR A 176 -12.12 23.03 -2.74
CA THR A 176 -12.09 24.13 -1.79
C THR A 176 -13.32 24.11 -0.87
N GLU A 177 -14.51 23.87 -1.42
CA GLU A 177 -15.74 23.78 -0.62
C GLU A 177 -15.72 22.55 0.31
N ALA A 178 -15.24 21.40 -0.16
CA ALA A 178 -15.09 20.20 0.67
C ALA A 178 -14.07 20.41 1.82
N LEU A 179 -12.99 21.13 1.57
CA LEU A 179 -12.01 21.51 2.60
C LEU A 179 -12.64 22.45 3.64
N ARG A 180 -13.44 23.45 3.23
CA ARG A 180 -14.17 24.33 4.16
C ARG A 180 -15.13 23.55 5.06
N VAL A 181 -15.84 22.57 4.50
CA VAL A 181 -16.70 21.67 5.29
C VAL A 181 -15.85 20.85 6.26
N ALA A 182 -14.73 20.29 5.81
CA ALA A 182 -13.82 19.47 6.63
C ALA A 182 -13.17 20.27 7.77
N ALA A 183 -12.95 21.60 7.59
CA ALA A 183 -12.47 22.51 8.64
C ALA A 183 -13.48 22.65 9.81
N THR A 184 -14.72 22.15 9.66
CA THR A 184 -15.73 22.10 10.73
C THR A 184 -15.94 20.66 11.26
N ASP A 185 -15.12 19.68 10.88
CA ASP A 185 -15.28 18.29 11.28
C ASP A 185 -15.21 18.12 12.81
N ARG A 186 -15.93 17.13 13.36
CA ARG A 186 -15.88 16.75 14.77
C ARG A 186 -14.51 16.22 15.22
N ASP A 187 -13.73 15.63 14.30
CA ASP A 187 -12.36 15.15 14.55
C ASP A 187 -11.37 16.31 14.37
N TRP A 188 -10.65 16.66 15.43
CA TRP A 188 -9.75 17.80 15.42
C TRP A 188 -8.58 17.65 14.42
N GLN A 189 -8.11 16.43 14.20
CA GLN A 189 -7.03 16.17 13.23
C GLN A 189 -7.50 16.38 11.79
N THR A 190 -8.77 16.03 11.50
CA THR A 190 -9.39 16.30 10.20
C THR A 190 -9.51 17.81 9.98
N ARG A 191 -9.95 18.58 11.00
CA ARG A 191 -10.03 20.06 10.91
C ARG A 191 -8.67 20.67 10.63
N GLN A 192 -7.65 20.29 11.40
CA GLN A 192 -6.31 20.86 11.27
C GLN A 192 -5.74 20.67 9.85
N VAL A 193 -5.85 19.45 9.30
CA VAL A 193 -5.36 19.19 7.93
C VAL A 193 -6.14 20.00 6.90
N ALA A 194 -7.45 20.17 7.09
CA ALA A 194 -8.27 20.97 6.17
C ALA A 194 -7.90 22.47 6.23
N GLU A 195 -7.68 23.01 7.42
CA GLU A 195 -7.23 24.38 7.63
C GLU A 195 -5.87 24.63 6.97
N ASP A 196 -4.88 23.74 7.21
CA ASP A 196 -3.54 23.82 6.61
C ASP A 196 -3.61 23.83 5.06
N LEU A 197 -4.47 22.99 4.47
CA LEU A 197 -4.64 22.92 3.02
C LEU A 197 -5.34 24.15 2.45
N LEU A 198 -6.33 24.71 3.16
CA LEU A 198 -7.00 25.95 2.75
C LEU A 198 -6.04 27.15 2.74
N GLU A 199 -5.19 27.27 3.76
CA GLU A 199 -4.16 28.33 3.81
C GLU A 199 -3.20 28.26 2.61
N ILE A 200 -2.79 27.05 2.21
CA ILE A 200 -1.92 26.84 1.04
C ILE A 200 -2.66 27.24 -0.24
N THR A 201 -3.93 26.85 -0.37
CA THR A 201 -4.73 27.09 -1.59
C THR A 201 -5.07 28.58 -1.74
N GLU A 202 -5.42 29.27 -0.66
CA GLU A 202 -5.78 30.69 -0.66
C GLU A 202 -4.54 31.61 -0.71
N GLY A 203 -3.43 31.23 -0.05
CA GLY A 203 -2.17 31.97 -0.08
C GLY A 203 -1.39 31.87 -1.40
N SER A 204 -1.75 30.95 -2.28
CA SER A 204 -1.15 30.82 -3.62
C SER A 204 -1.83 31.73 -4.66
N LEU A 205 -2.86 32.47 -4.28
CA LEU A 205 -3.62 33.37 -5.15
C LEU A 205 -3.17 34.87 -5.00
N ASP A 206 -2.25 35.18 -4.05
CA ASP A 206 -1.61 36.48 -3.87
C ASP A 206 -0.19 36.50 -4.47
#